data_387c5b79bd00ee8f04934c093b62fd84
#
_entry.id   387c5b79bd00ee8f04934c093b62fd84
#
_cell.length_a   1.000
_cell.length_b   1.000
_cell.length_c   1.000
_cell.angle_alpha   90.00
_cell.angle_beta   90.00
_cell.angle_gamma   90.00
#
_symmetry.space_group_name_H-M   'P 1'
#
loop_
_entity.id
_entity.type
_entity.pdbx_description
1 polymer ?
#
loop_
_entity_poly.entity_id
_entity_poly.type
_entity_poly.pdbx_seq_one_letter_code
_entity_poly.pdbx_strand_id
1 'polypeptide(L)'
;MKLRYTLSALLLLITQSGCMPTIYPPGAKNNAAHLGENTFLTEDGASLPLRHWLPKTEPRAVIIALHGFNDYSHFFDTPGEYFSKQGIACFAYDQRGFGMAPKRGLWAGSETYTKDLQTLVRLIKQRYPKRPLYLLGESMGGAIVITAMSQVDMPEVAGIILAAPALWARSTMPWYQTGLLWTLAHSLPWLTLTGKGVHVVASDNIDMLRAMGRDPLIIKATRVETVYGLADLMDEAFNSATLVRGNTLMLYGEKDEIIPKEPTYAFLQQFLATNPTEKTVAIYQQGYHMLLRDLQAPTAWKDIVAWINASPDKLPSGADDRARQLLSRG
;
A
#
# COMPACT_ATOMS: atom_id res chain seq x y z
N MET A 1 25.85 -50.72 -10.66
CA MET A 1 25.05 -50.35 -9.48
C MET A 1 25.54 -49.02 -8.82
N LYS A 2 26.83 -48.83 -8.59
CA LYS A 2 27.39 -47.60 -7.92
C LYS A 2 27.13 -46.29 -8.69
N LEU A 3 27.10 -46.29 -10.02
CA LEU A 3 26.88 -45.07 -10.84
C LEU A 3 25.44 -44.53 -10.77
N ARG A 4 24.42 -45.37 -10.54
CA ARG A 4 23.01 -44.97 -10.39
C ARG A 4 22.74 -44.26 -9.07
N TYR A 5 23.42 -44.67 -8.00
CA TYR A 5 23.28 -44.04 -6.68
C TYR A 5 23.96 -42.66 -6.62
N THR A 6 25.10 -42.49 -7.36
CA THR A 6 25.78 -41.17 -7.45
C THR A 6 24.94 -40.14 -8.25
N LEU A 7 24.29 -40.58 -9.35
CA LEU A 7 23.38 -39.65 -10.07
C LEU A 7 22.13 -39.26 -9.25
N SER A 8 21.54 -40.23 -8.54
CA SER A 8 20.41 -39.95 -7.66
C SER A 8 20.77 -39.03 -6.48
N ALA A 9 21.96 -39.21 -5.88
CA ALA A 9 22.48 -38.35 -4.82
C ALA A 9 22.81 -36.93 -5.33
N LEU A 10 23.35 -36.82 -6.56
CA LEU A 10 23.61 -35.53 -7.19
C LEU A 10 22.33 -34.79 -7.57
N LEU A 11 21.29 -35.51 -8.03
CA LEU A 11 19.98 -34.95 -8.30
C LEU A 11 19.29 -34.46 -7.00
N LEU A 12 19.43 -35.18 -5.89
CA LEU A 12 18.91 -34.79 -4.57
C LEU A 12 19.64 -33.54 -4.01
N LEU A 13 20.92 -33.39 -4.24
CA LEU A 13 21.71 -32.24 -3.81
C LEU A 13 21.38 -30.97 -4.62
N ILE A 14 21.03 -31.09 -5.89
CA ILE A 14 20.60 -29.97 -6.75
C ILE A 14 19.21 -29.47 -6.34
N THR A 15 18.35 -30.33 -5.79
CA THR A 15 17.01 -29.92 -5.32
C THR A 15 17.02 -29.19 -3.96
N GLN A 16 18.14 -29.18 -3.25
CA GLN A 16 18.27 -28.48 -1.95
C GLN A 16 18.77 -27.03 -2.07
N SER A 17 19.29 -26.63 -3.23
CA SER A 17 19.64 -25.23 -3.50
C SER A 17 18.52 -24.53 -4.27
N GLY A 18 17.30 -24.55 -3.74
CA GLY A 18 16.22 -23.70 -4.21
C GLY A 18 16.64 -22.23 -4.14
N CYS A 19 16.47 -21.48 -5.23
CA CYS A 19 16.69 -20.05 -5.19
C CYS A 19 15.70 -19.44 -4.22
N MET A 20 16.18 -18.88 -3.11
CA MET A 20 15.30 -18.13 -2.20
C MET A 20 14.87 -16.81 -2.85
N PRO A 21 13.61 -16.37 -2.67
CA PRO A 21 13.19 -15.04 -3.09
C PRO A 21 14.12 -13.99 -2.48
N THR A 22 14.64 -13.10 -3.31
CA THR A 22 15.61 -12.11 -2.87
C THR A 22 14.88 -10.88 -2.33
N ILE A 23 15.07 -10.60 -1.05
CA ILE A 23 14.74 -9.30 -0.46
C ILE A 23 15.99 -8.44 -0.61
N TYR A 24 15.83 -7.22 -1.15
CA TYR A 24 16.91 -6.26 -1.22
C TYR A 24 17.05 -5.52 0.12
N PRO A 25 18.03 -5.87 0.97
CA PRO A 25 18.12 -5.32 2.32
C PRO A 25 18.50 -3.84 2.29
N PRO A 26 18.11 -3.07 3.33
CA PRO A 26 18.60 -1.71 3.52
C PRO A 26 20.12 -1.71 3.72
N GLY A 27 20.75 -0.57 3.42
CA GLY A 27 22.16 -0.32 3.70
C GLY A 27 22.45 -0.15 5.20
N ALA A 28 23.72 0.12 5.53
CA ALA A 28 24.12 0.46 6.90
C ALA A 28 23.55 1.83 7.30
N LYS A 29 23.07 1.97 8.53
CA LYS A 29 22.50 3.22 9.09
C LYS A 29 23.58 4.22 9.47
N ASN A 30 24.19 4.84 8.47
CA ASN A 30 25.31 5.77 8.64
C ASN A 30 24.96 7.24 8.38
N ASN A 31 23.70 7.53 8.07
CA ASN A 31 23.25 8.87 7.70
C ASN A 31 22.19 9.39 8.67
N ALA A 32 22.17 10.71 8.84
CA ALA A 32 21.03 11.37 9.43
C ALA A 32 19.92 11.48 8.38
N ALA A 33 18.78 10.86 8.63
CA ALA A 33 17.64 10.99 7.75
C ALA A 33 17.17 12.45 7.68
N HIS A 34 16.84 12.96 6.48
CA HIS A 34 16.34 14.32 6.31
C HIS A 34 15.46 14.49 5.07
N LEU A 35 14.69 15.57 5.06
CA LEU A 35 13.89 16.00 3.91
C LEU A 35 14.68 17.05 3.14
N GLY A 36 14.98 16.76 1.86
CA GLY A 36 15.36 17.75 0.87
C GLY A 36 14.11 18.38 0.23
N GLU A 37 14.31 19.17 -0.81
CA GLU A 37 13.21 19.80 -1.54
C GLU A 37 12.30 18.74 -2.22
N ASN A 38 12.91 17.85 -2.99
CA ASN A 38 12.21 16.80 -3.74
C ASN A 38 12.76 15.40 -3.41
N THR A 39 13.26 15.21 -2.20
CA THR A 39 13.96 13.99 -1.80
C THR A 39 13.76 13.72 -0.32
N PHE A 40 13.52 12.47 0.00
CA PHE A 40 13.60 11.93 1.36
C PHE A 40 14.86 11.05 1.44
N LEU A 41 15.87 11.48 2.19
CA LEU A 41 17.06 10.67 2.48
C LEU A 41 16.81 9.85 3.74
N THR A 42 17.01 8.55 3.64
CA THR A 42 16.83 7.58 4.74
C THR A 42 18.12 7.40 5.55
N GLU A 43 18.04 6.77 6.74
CA GLU A 43 19.19 6.50 7.62
C GLU A 43 20.27 5.63 6.95
N ASP A 44 19.88 4.76 6.03
CA ASP A 44 20.80 3.89 5.27
C ASP A 44 21.29 4.52 3.96
N GLY A 45 21.00 5.80 3.73
CA GLY A 45 21.48 6.58 2.58
C GLY A 45 20.66 6.38 1.31
N ALA A 46 19.52 5.69 1.34
CA ALA A 46 18.65 5.63 0.18
C ALA A 46 17.99 7.00 -0.06
N SER A 47 18.13 7.49 -1.29
CA SER A 47 17.50 8.74 -1.75
C SER A 47 16.18 8.39 -2.44
N LEU A 48 15.07 8.69 -1.77
CA LEU A 48 13.72 8.42 -2.26
C LEU A 48 13.11 9.71 -2.82
N PRO A 49 12.69 9.75 -4.10
CA PRO A 49 12.01 10.90 -4.67
C PRO A 49 10.78 11.27 -3.85
N LEU A 50 10.64 12.55 -3.54
CA LEU A 50 9.56 13.08 -2.72
C LEU A 50 8.78 14.13 -3.51
N ARG A 51 7.48 13.96 -3.60
CA ARG A 51 6.52 14.95 -4.11
C ARG A 51 5.79 15.58 -2.94
N HIS A 52 5.41 16.84 -3.09
CA HIS A 52 4.59 17.51 -2.10
C HIS A 52 3.65 18.54 -2.75
N TRP A 53 2.47 18.66 -2.16
CA TRP A 53 1.44 19.62 -2.54
C TRP A 53 1.11 20.44 -1.29
N LEU A 54 1.59 21.68 -1.27
CA LEU A 54 1.48 22.56 -0.11
C LEU A 54 0.36 23.59 -0.33
N PRO A 55 -0.45 23.89 0.68
CA PRO A 55 -1.41 24.98 0.62
C PRO A 55 -0.66 26.33 0.57
N LYS A 56 -1.37 27.38 0.11
CA LYS A 56 -0.81 28.75 0.06
C LYS A 56 -0.56 29.37 1.45
N THR A 57 -1.24 28.86 2.46
CA THR A 57 -1.14 29.28 3.87
C THR A 57 -0.60 28.13 4.71
N GLU A 58 -0.33 28.39 5.99
CA GLU A 58 0.01 27.32 6.95
C GLU A 58 -1.00 26.17 6.88
N PRO A 59 -0.55 24.92 6.74
CA PRO A 59 -1.44 23.79 6.65
C PRO A 59 -2.19 23.55 7.97
N ARG A 60 -3.48 23.25 7.88
CA ARG A 60 -4.30 22.85 9.05
C ARG A 60 -4.11 21.38 9.43
N ALA A 61 -3.69 20.55 8.48
CA ALA A 61 -3.36 19.13 8.64
C ALA A 61 -2.30 18.72 7.62
N VAL A 62 -1.67 17.58 7.85
CA VAL A 62 -0.68 17.00 6.94
C VAL A 62 -1.05 15.56 6.62
N ILE A 63 -0.87 15.14 5.38
CA ILE A 63 -1.00 13.76 4.90
C ILE A 63 0.37 13.27 4.42
N ILE A 64 0.78 12.09 4.86
CA ILE A 64 1.80 11.27 4.19
C ILE A 64 1.07 10.20 3.39
N ALA A 65 1.31 10.13 2.07
CA ALA A 65 0.61 9.27 1.14
C ALA A 65 1.55 8.20 0.54
N LEU A 66 1.12 6.93 0.55
CA LEU A 66 1.84 5.77 0.05
C LEU A 66 1.09 5.16 -1.13
N HIS A 67 1.79 5.06 -2.26
CA HIS A 67 1.25 4.53 -3.51
C HIS A 67 1.13 3.00 -3.51
N GLY A 68 0.36 2.47 -4.46
CA GLY A 68 0.16 1.06 -4.69
C GLY A 68 1.32 0.37 -5.41
N PHE A 69 1.18 -0.93 -5.56
CA PHE A 69 2.17 -1.81 -6.19
C PHE A 69 2.39 -1.44 -7.66
N ASN A 70 3.65 -1.42 -8.10
CA ASN A 70 4.07 -1.07 -9.45
C ASN A 70 3.84 0.39 -9.87
N ASP A 71 3.23 1.22 -9.02
CA ASP A 71 3.02 2.65 -9.20
C ASP A 71 4.11 3.46 -8.48
N TYR A 72 3.96 4.76 -8.33
CA TYR A 72 4.89 5.66 -7.65
C TYR A 72 4.15 6.92 -7.15
N SER A 73 4.84 7.85 -6.52
CA SER A 73 4.26 9.03 -5.87
C SER A 73 3.38 9.90 -6.78
N HIS A 74 3.53 9.81 -8.11
CA HIS A 74 2.68 10.45 -9.12
C HIS A 74 1.19 10.06 -9.00
N PHE A 75 0.90 8.90 -8.42
CA PHE A 75 -0.48 8.49 -8.10
C PHE A 75 -1.27 9.62 -7.42
N PHE A 76 -0.59 10.37 -6.57
CA PHE A 76 -1.20 11.42 -5.75
C PHE A 76 -1.20 12.82 -6.36
N ASP A 77 -0.81 13.03 -7.63
CA ASP A 77 -0.77 14.37 -8.22
C ASP A 77 -2.13 15.08 -8.14
N THR A 78 -3.18 14.45 -8.65
CA THR A 78 -4.53 15.04 -8.62
C THR A 78 -5.15 15.11 -7.22
N PRO A 79 -5.18 14.03 -6.41
CA PRO A 79 -5.70 14.11 -5.05
C PRO A 79 -4.87 15.04 -4.15
N GLY A 80 -3.54 15.08 -4.29
CA GLY A 80 -2.66 15.98 -3.54
C GLY A 80 -2.93 17.46 -3.83
N GLU A 81 -3.13 17.81 -5.10
CA GLU A 81 -3.57 19.15 -5.48
C GLU A 81 -4.93 19.50 -4.87
N TYR A 82 -5.87 18.56 -4.87
CA TYR A 82 -7.16 18.78 -4.23
C TYR A 82 -7.01 19.03 -2.74
N PHE A 83 -6.26 18.19 -2.03
CA PHE A 83 -6.02 18.33 -0.58
C PHE A 83 -5.32 19.65 -0.25
N SER A 84 -4.34 20.08 -1.06
CA SER A 84 -3.66 21.36 -0.83
C SER A 84 -4.61 22.55 -0.95
N LYS A 85 -5.55 22.53 -1.90
CA LYS A 85 -6.62 23.55 -2.02
C LYS A 85 -7.57 23.56 -0.82
N GLN A 86 -7.65 22.45 -0.08
CA GLN A 86 -8.42 22.33 1.16
C GLN A 86 -7.59 22.67 2.43
N GLY A 87 -6.39 23.25 2.28
CA GLY A 87 -5.53 23.62 3.39
C GLY A 87 -4.79 22.44 4.04
N ILE A 88 -4.68 21.31 3.37
CA ILE A 88 -3.99 20.11 3.85
C ILE A 88 -2.71 19.92 3.04
N ALA A 89 -1.54 19.91 3.70
CA ALA A 89 -0.29 19.57 3.03
C ALA A 89 -0.24 18.06 2.76
N CYS A 90 0.15 17.66 1.55
CA CYS A 90 0.28 16.26 1.19
C CYS A 90 1.72 15.97 0.74
N PHE A 91 2.30 14.88 1.23
CA PHE A 91 3.63 14.39 0.89
C PHE A 91 3.53 12.95 0.41
N ALA A 92 4.15 12.61 -0.72
CA ALA A 92 4.23 11.25 -1.22
C ALA A 92 5.63 10.98 -1.76
N TYR A 93 6.20 9.82 -1.44
CA TYR A 93 7.52 9.43 -1.93
C TYR A 93 7.43 8.16 -2.79
N ASP A 94 8.38 8.03 -3.70
CA ASP A 94 8.56 6.77 -4.42
C ASP A 94 9.14 5.75 -3.46
N GLN A 95 8.37 4.71 -3.16
CA GLN A 95 8.81 3.63 -2.27
C GLN A 95 9.92 2.84 -2.94
N ARG A 96 10.84 2.27 -2.16
CA ARG A 96 11.97 1.49 -2.68
C ARG A 96 11.53 0.46 -3.69
N GLY A 97 12.24 0.37 -4.80
CA GLY A 97 11.90 -0.55 -5.89
C GLY A 97 10.85 -0.04 -6.86
N PHE A 98 10.27 1.16 -6.65
CA PHE A 98 9.23 1.73 -7.51
C PHE A 98 9.61 3.14 -7.99
N GLY A 99 8.97 3.58 -9.09
CA GLY A 99 9.21 4.89 -9.66
C GLY A 99 10.67 5.14 -10.01
N MET A 100 11.23 6.22 -9.47
CA MET A 100 12.65 6.60 -9.58
C MET A 100 13.46 6.22 -8.33
N ALA A 101 12.85 5.54 -7.34
CA ALA A 101 13.57 5.06 -6.17
C ALA A 101 14.62 3.99 -6.54
N PRO A 102 15.67 3.80 -5.70
CA PRO A 102 16.71 2.81 -5.94
C PRO A 102 16.17 1.39 -6.11
N LYS A 103 16.88 0.57 -6.92
CA LYS A 103 16.63 -0.87 -7.09
C LYS A 103 15.25 -1.20 -7.67
N ARG A 104 14.83 -0.41 -8.64
CA ARG A 104 13.56 -0.56 -9.33
C ARG A 104 13.28 -2.00 -9.77
N GLY A 105 12.08 -2.49 -9.44
CA GLY A 105 11.61 -3.84 -9.71
C GLY A 105 12.03 -4.89 -8.69
N LEU A 106 12.82 -4.52 -7.66
CA LEU A 106 13.22 -5.40 -6.56
C LEU A 106 12.43 -5.07 -5.29
N TRP A 107 12.17 -6.10 -4.49
CA TRP A 107 11.43 -5.98 -3.23
C TRP A 107 12.36 -5.63 -2.06
N ALA A 108 12.02 -4.59 -1.31
CA ALA A 108 12.84 -4.13 -0.19
C ALA A 108 12.49 -4.80 1.15
N GLY A 109 11.36 -5.52 1.23
CA GLY A 109 10.86 -6.15 2.45
C GLY A 109 9.93 -5.27 3.26
N SER A 110 8.91 -5.86 3.89
CA SER A 110 7.89 -5.17 4.68
C SER A 110 8.49 -4.32 5.79
N GLU A 111 9.50 -4.85 6.49
CA GLU A 111 10.21 -4.14 7.56
C GLU A 111 10.88 -2.85 7.05
N THR A 112 11.48 -2.90 5.86
CA THR A 112 12.13 -1.71 5.27
C THR A 112 11.11 -0.64 4.91
N TYR A 113 9.97 -1.02 4.30
CA TYR A 113 8.91 -0.08 3.98
C TYR A 113 8.29 0.56 5.22
N THR A 114 8.04 -0.22 6.27
CA THR A 114 7.48 0.33 7.52
C THR A 114 8.47 1.25 8.23
N LYS A 115 9.77 0.95 8.21
CA LYS A 115 10.83 1.82 8.77
C LYS A 115 10.99 3.11 8.00
N ASP A 116 10.93 3.08 6.66
CA ASP A 116 10.93 4.30 5.84
C ASP A 116 9.76 5.19 6.20
N LEU A 117 8.54 4.62 6.32
CA LEU A 117 7.36 5.35 6.74
C LEU A 117 7.52 5.94 8.14
N GLN A 118 7.98 5.18 9.14
CA GLN A 118 8.23 5.66 10.49
C GLN A 118 9.20 6.84 10.50
N THR A 119 10.27 6.75 9.71
CA THR A 119 11.29 7.80 9.60
C THR A 119 10.68 9.06 8.99
N LEU A 120 9.92 8.93 7.90
CA LEU A 120 9.25 10.08 7.28
C LEU A 120 8.23 10.72 8.24
N VAL A 121 7.48 9.93 9.01
CA VAL A 121 6.55 10.43 10.03
C VAL A 121 7.28 11.28 11.06
N ARG A 122 8.44 10.83 11.57
CA ARG A 122 9.24 11.61 12.54
C ARG A 122 9.70 12.94 11.94
N LEU A 123 10.19 12.94 10.71
CA LEU A 123 10.66 14.15 10.01
C LEU A 123 9.52 15.15 9.75
N ILE A 124 8.37 14.67 9.31
CA ILE A 124 7.20 15.52 9.06
C ILE A 124 6.64 16.08 10.38
N LYS A 125 6.61 15.29 11.46
CA LYS A 125 6.23 15.80 12.79
C LYS A 125 7.19 16.86 13.31
N GLN A 126 8.49 16.76 13.04
CA GLN A 126 9.46 17.82 13.37
C GLN A 126 9.20 19.09 12.54
N ARG A 127 8.84 18.95 11.27
CA ARG A 127 8.54 20.09 10.39
C ARG A 127 7.20 20.77 10.72
N TYR A 128 6.21 20.00 11.17
CA TYR A 128 4.84 20.45 11.50
C TYR A 128 4.38 19.98 12.89
N PRO A 129 5.06 20.39 13.96
CA PRO A 129 4.86 19.83 15.31
C PRO A 129 3.46 20.08 15.90
N LYS A 130 2.75 21.10 15.41
CA LYS A 130 1.42 21.50 15.92
C LYS A 130 0.27 21.08 14.97
N ARG A 131 0.56 20.31 13.92
CA ARG A 131 -0.45 19.93 12.94
C ARG A 131 -0.78 18.45 13.06
N PRO A 132 -2.07 18.08 13.01
CA PRO A 132 -2.45 16.68 12.97
C PRO A 132 -1.90 16.05 11.71
N LEU A 133 -1.25 14.89 11.86
CA LEU A 133 -0.64 14.12 10.80
C LEU A 133 -1.47 12.87 10.52
N TYR A 134 -1.82 12.66 9.26
CA TYR A 134 -2.56 11.50 8.78
C TYR A 134 -1.70 10.67 7.83
N LEU A 135 -1.91 9.37 7.81
CA LEU A 135 -1.33 8.47 6.80
C LEU A 135 -2.42 8.08 5.80
N LEU A 136 -2.11 8.16 4.52
CA LEU A 136 -2.99 7.70 3.45
C LEU A 136 -2.27 6.60 2.68
N GLY A 137 -2.78 5.38 2.70
CA GLY A 137 -2.23 4.28 1.93
C GLY A 137 -3.21 3.76 0.88
N GLU A 138 -2.78 3.70 -0.37
CA GLU A 138 -3.53 3.06 -1.46
C GLU A 138 -2.96 1.67 -1.72
N SER A 139 -3.80 0.65 -1.82
CA SER A 139 -3.43 -0.73 -2.16
C SER A 139 -2.24 -1.24 -1.32
N MET A 140 -1.07 -1.52 -1.92
CA MET A 140 0.15 -1.88 -1.20
C MET A 140 0.51 -0.85 -0.12
N GLY A 141 0.38 0.45 -0.42
CA GLY A 141 0.60 1.51 0.56
C GLY A 141 -0.33 1.39 1.76
N GLY A 142 -1.57 0.96 1.56
CA GLY A 142 -2.52 0.64 2.62
C GLY A 142 -2.08 -0.54 3.49
N ALA A 143 -1.56 -1.60 2.88
CA ALA A 143 -0.99 -2.73 3.62
C ALA A 143 0.23 -2.31 4.45
N ILE A 144 1.12 -1.45 3.91
CA ILE A 144 2.27 -0.91 4.65
C ILE A 144 1.80 -0.08 5.86
N VAL A 145 0.78 0.78 5.67
CA VAL A 145 0.22 1.58 6.78
C VAL A 145 -0.36 0.67 7.87
N ILE A 146 -1.14 -0.35 7.51
CA ILE A 146 -1.69 -1.34 8.46
C ILE A 146 -0.57 -2.01 9.25
N THR A 147 0.43 -2.56 8.54
CA THR A 147 1.58 -3.25 9.17
C THR A 147 2.37 -2.30 10.07
N ALA A 148 2.63 -1.06 9.65
CA ALA A 148 3.31 -0.08 10.48
C ALA A 148 2.51 0.28 11.74
N MET A 149 1.21 0.51 11.63
CA MET A 149 0.33 0.88 12.74
C MET A 149 0.09 -0.25 13.75
N SER A 150 0.41 -1.49 13.40
CA SER A 150 0.40 -2.62 14.32
C SER A 150 1.68 -2.69 15.19
N GLN A 151 2.75 -1.98 14.82
CA GLN A 151 4.03 -1.97 15.53
C GLN A 151 4.00 -1.01 16.73
N VAL A 152 4.73 -1.38 17.79
CA VAL A 152 4.74 -0.61 19.05
C VAL A 152 5.50 0.71 18.91
N ASP A 153 6.52 0.75 18.06
CA ASP A 153 7.44 1.88 17.87
C ASP A 153 6.98 2.87 16.78
N MET A 154 5.79 2.63 16.19
CA MET A 154 5.20 3.58 15.24
C MET A 154 4.84 4.89 15.95
N PRO A 155 5.35 6.06 15.50
CA PRO A 155 4.99 7.33 16.08
C PRO A 155 3.48 7.60 15.96
N GLU A 156 2.90 8.17 17.02
CA GLU A 156 1.48 8.53 17.03
C GLU A 156 1.11 9.44 15.86
N VAL A 157 -0.02 9.16 15.23
CA VAL A 157 -0.64 9.97 14.16
C VAL A 157 -2.10 10.26 14.51
N ALA A 158 -2.66 11.30 13.92
CA ALA A 158 -4.06 11.70 14.20
C ALA A 158 -5.07 10.70 13.63
N GLY A 159 -4.68 9.95 12.59
CA GLY A 159 -5.49 8.90 12.01
C GLY A 159 -4.88 8.34 10.73
N ILE A 160 -5.49 7.27 10.22
CA ILE A 160 -5.08 6.61 8.99
C ILE A 160 -6.23 6.49 8.01
N ILE A 161 -5.91 6.55 6.73
CA ILE A 161 -6.84 6.46 5.62
C ILE A 161 -6.34 5.34 4.71
N LEU A 162 -7.17 4.31 4.53
CA LEU A 162 -6.85 3.10 3.79
C LEU A 162 -7.73 3.05 2.53
N ALA A 163 -7.18 3.32 1.37
CA ALA A 163 -7.91 3.26 0.10
C ALA A 163 -7.65 1.92 -0.59
N ALA A 164 -8.67 1.06 -0.68
CA ALA A 164 -8.60 -0.27 -1.27
C ALA A 164 -7.32 -1.05 -0.86
N PRO A 165 -7.02 -1.18 0.46
CA PRO A 165 -5.76 -1.74 0.93
C PRO A 165 -5.55 -3.17 0.42
N ALA A 166 -4.29 -3.53 0.14
CA ALA A 166 -3.93 -4.86 -0.35
C ALA A 166 -4.04 -5.90 0.79
N LEU A 167 -5.18 -6.57 0.85
CA LEU A 167 -5.57 -7.50 1.93
C LEU A 167 -5.81 -8.93 1.45
N TRP A 168 -5.40 -9.25 0.23
CA TRP A 168 -5.58 -10.60 -0.31
C TRP A 168 -4.49 -11.55 0.22
N ALA A 169 -4.64 -11.94 1.49
CA ALA A 169 -3.71 -12.86 2.15
C ALA A 169 -3.78 -14.29 1.59
N ARG A 170 -2.66 -15.03 1.69
CA ARG A 170 -2.59 -16.42 1.23
C ARG A 170 -3.62 -17.35 1.89
N SER A 171 -4.01 -17.04 3.13
CA SER A 171 -5.07 -17.77 3.85
C SER A 171 -6.45 -17.69 3.17
N THR A 172 -6.64 -16.65 2.31
CA THR A 172 -7.88 -16.41 1.56
C THR A 172 -7.72 -16.69 0.06
N MET A 173 -6.51 -16.97 -0.40
CA MET A 173 -6.24 -17.34 -1.80
C MET A 173 -6.54 -18.81 -2.06
N PRO A 174 -6.93 -19.18 -3.31
CA PRO A 174 -6.97 -20.57 -3.73
C PRO A 174 -5.60 -21.24 -3.56
N TRP A 175 -5.57 -22.46 -3.00
CA TRP A 175 -4.34 -23.18 -2.69
C TRP A 175 -3.39 -23.36 -3.90
N TYR A 176 -3.94 -23.50 -5.10
CA TYR A 176 -3.13 -23.64 -6.33
C TYR A 176 -2.39 -22.34 -6.70
N GLN A 177 -2.96 -21.17 -6.40
CA GLN A 177 -2.28 -19.87 -6.62
C GLN A 177 -1.11 -19.70 -5.65
N THR A 178 -1.31 -20.02 -4.37
CA THR A 178 -0.25 -19.95 -3.36
C THR A 178 0.85 -20.96 -3.64
N GLY A 179 0.50 -22.19 -4.02
CA GLY A 179 1.45 -23.24 -4.40
C GLY A 179 2.25 -22.88 -5.65
N LEU A 180 1.61 -22.35 -6.69
CA LEU A 180 2.27 -21.90 -7.91
C LEU A 180 3.22 -20.72 -7.63
N LEU A 181 2.76 -19.72 -6.90
CA LEU A 181 3.58 -18.56 -6.53
C LEU A 181 4.80 -19.00 -5.71
N TRP A 182 4.62 -19.88 -4.72
CA TRP A 182 5.70 -20.43 -3.93
C TRP A 182 6.72 -21.16 -4.80
N THR A 183 6.26 -22.08 -5.68
CA THR A 183 7.13 -22.86 -6.56
C THR A 183 7.94 -21.96 -7.49
N LEU A 184 7.29 -20.97 -8.12
CA LEU A 184 7.97 -20.04 -9.02
C LEU A 184 8.97 -19.16 -8.25
N ALA A 185 8.61 -18.68 -7.08
CA ALA A 185 9.48 -17.83 -6.25
C ALA A 185 10.75 -18.57 -5.79
N HIS A 186 10.68 -19.88 -5.55
CA HIS A 186 11.81 -20.70 -5.10
C HIS A 186 12.57 -21.42 -6.24
N SER A 187 12.07 -21.33 -7.48
CA SER A 187 12.74 -21.93 -8.64
C SER A 187 13.19 -20.91 -9.69
N LEU A 188 12.35 -19.90 -9.95
CA LEU A 188 12.57 -18.88 -10.99
C LEU A 188 12.23 -17.46 -10.45
N PRO A 189 12.84 -17.00 -9.34
CA PRO A 189 12.49 -15.75 -8.68
C PRO A 189 12.62 -14.51 -9.59
N TRP A 190 13.56 -14.55 -10.53
CA TRP A 190 13.81 -13.48 -11.50
C TRP A 190 12.84 -13.46 -12.69
N LEU A 191 12.01 -14.49 -12.87
CA LEU A 191 11.02 -14.52 -13.93
C LEU A 191 10.07 -13.33 -13.80
N THR A 192 9.75 -12.67 -14.91
CA THR A 192 8.84 -11.53 -14.90
C THR A 192 7.45 -11.93 -15.37
N LEU A 193 6.45 -11.50 -14.61
CA LEU A 193 5.04 -11.64 -14.93
C LEU A 193 4.50 -10.32 -15.49
N THR A 194 3.69 -10.39 -16.52
CA THR A 194 3.01 -9.23 -17.11
C THR A 194 1.51 -9.40 -16.95
N GLY A 195 0.77 -8.31 -16.82
CA GLY A 195 -0.70 -8.34 -16.81
C GLY A 195 -1.35 -8.62 -18.19
N LYS A 196 -0.55 -8.97 -19.21
CA LYS A 196 -1.09 -9.26 -20.55
C LYS A 196 -1.98 -10.49 -20.52
N GLY A 197 -3.23 -10.33 -20.99
CA GLY A 197 -4.23 -11.41 -21.00
C GLY A 197 -5.01 -11.58 -19.71
N VAL A 198 -4.72 -10.79 -18.68
CA VAL A 198 -5.55 -10.71 -17.48
C VAL A 198 -6.58 -9.59 -17.70
N HIS A 199 -7.85 -9.97 -17.73
CA HIS A 199 -8.96 -9.04 -17.90
C HIS A 199 -9.48 -8.63 -16.52
N VAL A 200 -8.82 -7.63 -15.92
CA VAL A 200 -9.19 -7.05 -14.62
C VAL A 200 -9.33 -5.55 -14.77
N VAL A 201 -10.43 -5.00 -14.29
CA VAL A 201 -10.73 -3.56 -14.40
C VAL A 201 -10.29 -2.87 -13.10
N ALA A 202 -9.15 -2.17 -13.18
CA ALA A 202 -8.61 -1.44 -12.02
C ALA A 202 -9.31 -0.09 -11.78
N SER A 203 -9.93 0.50 -12.81
CA SER A 203 -10.59 1.81 -12.76
C SER A 203 -11.53 2.00 -13.96
N ASP A 204 -12.55 2.84 -13.82
CA ASP A 204 -13.38 3.32 -14.93
C ASP A 204 -12.76 4.52 -15.69
N ASN A 205 -11.66 5.07 -15.19
CA ASN A 205 -10.93 6.18 -15.80
C ASN A 205 -9.96 5.67 -16.88
N ILE A 206 -10.49 5.39 -18.06
CA ILE A 206 -9.74 4.80 -19.17
C ILE A 206 -8.58 5.69 -19.64
N ASP A 207 -8.74 7.02 -19.60
CA ASP A 207 -7.66 7.93 -20.04
C ASP A 207 -6.49 7.92 -19.06
N MET A 208 -6.76 7.84 -17.77
CA MET A 208 -5.77 7.63 -16.73
C MET A 208 -5.05 6.29 -16.93
N LEU A 209 -5.78 5.18 -17.15
CA LEU A 209 -5.19 3.86 -17.40
C LEU A 209 -4.31 3.84 -18.65
N ARG A 210 -4.71 4.55 -19.73
CA ARG A 210 -3.89 4.70 -20.94
C ARG A 210 -2.62 5.52 -20.66
N ALA A 211 -2.71 6.57 -19.85
CA ALA A 211 -1.54 7.35 -19.44
C ALA A 211 -0.56 6.49 -18.63
N MET A 212 -1.04 5.74 -17.64
CA MET A 212 -0.23 4.76 -16.89
C MET A 212 0.43 3.72 -17.81
N GLY A 213 -0.31 3.24 -18.81
CA GLY A 213 0.22 2.28 -19.80
C GLY A 213 1.41 2.83 -20.60
N ARG A 214 1.51 4.15 -20.80
CA ARG A 214 2.61 4.84 -21.51
C ARG A 214 3.73 5.30 -20.60
N ASP A 215 3.45 5.44 -19.29
CA ASP A 215 4.42 5.92 -18.33
C ASP A 215 5.57 4.92 -18.15
N PRO A 216 6.83 5.30 -18.42
CA PRO A 216 7.98 4.42 -18.28
C PRO A 216 8.32 4.09 -16.82
N LEU A 217 7.83 4.88 -15.85
CA LEU A 217 8.09 4.66 -14.42
C LEU A 217 7.12 3.64 -13.81
N ILE A 218 5.98 3.38 -14.43
CA ILE A 218 5.07 2.29 -14.05
C ILE A 218 5.70 0.94 -14.41
N ILE A 219 5.79 0.01 -13.47
CA ILE A 219 6.34 -1.33 -13.70
C ILE A 219 5.27 -2.20 -14.35
N LYS A 220 5.55 -2.70 -15.57
CA LYS A 220 4.61 -3.50 -16.39
C LYS A 220 5.00 -4.97 -16.47
N ALA A 221 6.21 -5.29 -16.02
CA ALA A 221 6.75 -6.64 -15.95
C ALA A 221 7.39 -6.83 -14.57
N THR A 222 6.70 -7.55 -13.70
CA THR A 222 7.05 -7.67 -12.28
C THR A 222 7.74 -9.01 -12.03
N ARG A 223 8.84 -9.00 -11.31
CA ARG A 223 9.56 -10.22 -10.92
C ARG A 223 8.71 -11.06 -9.98
N VAL A 224 8.79 -12.37 -10.11
CA VAL A 224 8.05 -13.32 -9.26
C VAL A 224 8.39 -13.11 -7.78
N GLU A 225 9.67 -12.90 -7.45
CA GLU A 225 10.09 -12.63 -6.06
C GLU A 225 9.47 -11.35 -5.48
N THR A 226 9.23 -10.33 -6.33
CA THR A 226 8.58 -9.08 -5.91
C THR A 226 7.08 -9.28 -5.65
N VAL A 227 6.41 -10.11 -6.48
CA VAL A 227 5.02 -10.53 -6.23
C VAL A 227 4.92 -11.39 -4.97
N TYR A 228 5.91 -12.26 -4.73
CA TYR A 228 5.96 -13.08 -3.52
C TYR A 228 6.11 -12.21 -2.27
N GLY A 229 7.00 -11.21 -2.30
CA GLY A 229 7.16 -10.25 -1.20
C GLY A 229 5.91 -9.39 -0.96
N LEU A 230 5.17 -9.02 -2.01
CA LEU A 230 3.85 -8.38 -1.85
C LEU A 230 2.87 -9.31 -1.12
N ALA A 231 2.86 -10.60 -1.45
CA ALA A 231 2.02 -11.57 -0.77
C ALA A 231 2.39 -11.72 0.73
N ASP A 232 3.68 -11.65 1.07
CA ASP A 232 4.13 -11.61 2.47
C ASP A 232 3.58 -10.38 3.21
N LEU A 233 3.66 -9.20 2.59
CA LEU A 233 3.10 -7.96 3.14
C LEU A 233 1.57 -8.04 3.31
N MET A 234 0.86 -8.64 2.34
CA MET A 234 -0.59 -8.83 2.43
C MET A 234 -0.97 -9.78 3.58
N ASP A 235 -0.19 -10.84 3.82
CA ASP A 235 -0.37 -11.71 4.96
C ASP A 235 -0.15 -10.97 6.29
N GLU A 236 0.92 -10.19 6.40
CA GLU A 236 1.22 -9.37 7.58
C GLU A 236 0.10 -8.35 7.86
N ALA A 237 -0.34 -7.61 6.84
CA ALA A 237 -1.41 -6.63 6.97
C ALA A 237 -2.74 -7.28 7.38
N PHE A 238 -3.12 -8.39 6.74
CA PHE A 238 -4.36 -9.12 7.04
C PHE A 238 -4.37 -9.65 8.47
N ASN A 239 -3.28 -10.24 8.92
CA ASN A 239 -3.13 -10.78 10.27
C ASN A 239 -3.04 -9.68 11.35
N SER A 240 -2.77 -8.43 10.95
CA SER A 240 -2.71 -7.28 11.85
C SER A 240 -4.06 -6.60 12.10
N ALA A 241 -5.16 -7.12 11.57
CA ALA A 241 -6.49 -6.48 11.63
C ALA A 241 -6.91 -6.00 13.03
N THR A 242 -6.65 -6.80 14.07
CA THR A 242 -7.00 -6.50 15.46
C THR A 242 -5.97 -5.62 16.18
N LEU A 243 -4.80 -5.42 15.59
CA LEU A 243 -3.68 -4.67 16.17
C LEU A 243 -3.62 -3.22 15.69
N VAL A 244 -4.36 -2.88 14.62
CA VAL A 244 -4.40 -1.51 14.07
C VAL A 244 -5.03 -0.57 15.07
N ARG A 245 -4.28 0.48 15.44
CA ARG A 245 -4.67 1.47 16.46
C ARG A 245 -5.02 2.81 15.84
N GLY A 246 -5.85 3.56 16.56
CA GLY A 246 -6.22 4.95 16.25
C GLY A 246 -7.34 5.09 15.23
N ASN A 247 -7.74 6.33 15.04
CA ASN A 247 -8.82 6.67 14.12
C ASN A 247 -8.52 6.20 12.70
N THR A 248 -9.43 5.44 12.12
CA THR A 248 -9.24 4.86 10.78
C THR A 248 -10.45 5.12 9.88
N LEU A 249 -10.16 5.60 8.68
CA LEU A 249 -11.10 5.64 7.56
C LEU A 249 -10.67 4.61 6.51
N MET A 250 -11.47 3.58 6.29
CA MET A 250 -11.23 2.58 5.25
C MET A 250 -12.22 2.76 4.09
N LEU A 251 -11.69 2.93 2.89
CA LEU A 251 -12.42 3.15 1.65
C LEU A 251 -12.31 1.90 0.77
N TYR A 252 -13.43 1.39 0.26
CA TYR A 252 -13.46 0.22 -0.61
C TYR A 252 -14.47 0.41 -1.76
N GLY A 253 -14.09 -0.02 -2.95
CA GLY A 253 -14.93 -0.01 -4.14
C GLY A 253 -15.63 -1.36 -4.34
N GLU A 254 -16.95 -1.38 -4.54
CA GLU A 254 -17.66 -2.64 -4.79
C GLU A 254 -17.29 -3.30 -6.12
N LYS A 255 -16.71 -2.53 -7.04
CA LYS A 255 -16.22 -3.00 -8.35
C LYS A 255 -14.70 -3.25 -8.35
N ASP A 256 -14.09 -3.37 -7.18
CA ASP A 256 -12.68 -3.73 -7.07
C ASP A 256 -12.48 -5.20 -7.50
N GLU A 257 -11.80 -5.38 -8.65
CA GLU A 257 -11.44 -6.69 -9.19
C GLU A 257 -9.98 -7.07 -8.89
N ILE A 258 -9.19 -6.15 -8.29
CA ILE A 258 -7.79 -6.38 -7.92
C ILE A 258 -7.71 -7.05 -6.55
N ILE A 259 -8.40 -6.47 -5.55
CA ILE A 259 -8.52 -7.04 -4.21
C ILE A 259 -9.93 -7.57 -4.04
N PRO A 260 -10.12 -8.89 -4.01
CA PRO A 260 -11.44 -9.50 -3.94
C PRO A 260 -12.23 -9.06 -2.70
N LYS A 261 -13.55 -9.13 -2.82
CA LYS A 261 -14.48 -8.76 -1.77
C LYS A 261 -14.33 -9.65 -0.52
N GLU A 262 -14.19 -10.95 -0.72
CA GLU A 262 -14.16 -11.94 0.36
C GLU A 262 -13.03 -11.70 1.37
N PRO A 263 -11.74 -11.57 0.98
CA PRO A 263 -10.67 -11.24 1.93
C PRO A 263 -10.87 -9.86 2.58
N THR A 264 -11.37 -8.87 1.83
CA THR A 264 -11.63 -7.54 2.38
C THR A 264 -12.69 -7.60 3.48
N TYR A 265 -13.77 -8.34 3.29
CA TYR A 265 -14.83 -8.48 4.29
C TYR A 265 -14.37 -9.33 5.48
N ALA A 266 -13.59 -10.39 5.25
CA ALA A 266 -12.99 -11.18 6.33
C ALA A 266 -12.05 -10.32 7.20
N PHE A 267 -11.26 -9.44 6.60
CA PHE A 267 -10.47 -8.45 7.33
C PHE A 267 -11.37 -7.49 8.12
N LEU A 268 -12.40 -6.92 7.49
CA LEU A 268 -13.30 -5.96 8.13
C LEU A 268 -14.01 -6.54 9.35
N GLN A 269 -14.42 -7.81 9.33
CA GLN A 269 -15.02 -8.47 10.49
C GLN A 269 -14.09 -8.48 11.70
N GLN A 270 -12.82 -8.82 11.53
CA GLN A 270 -11.81 -8.79 12.60
C GLN A 270 -11.45 -7.37 13.01
N PHE A 271 -11.27 -6.49 12.03
CA PHE A 271 -10.89 -5.09 12.22
C PHE A 271 -11.93 -4.33 13.03
N LEU A 272 -13.23 -4.47 12.72
CA LEU A 272 -14.33 -3.80 13.42
C LEU A 272 -14.65 -4.40 14.80
N ALA A 273 -14.20 -5.62 15.08
CA ALA A 273 -14.37 -6.23 16.40
C ALA A 273 -13.57 -5.52 17.51
N THR A 274 -12.54 -4.76 17.15
CA THR A 274 -11.69 -4.00 18.07
C THR A 274 -11.91 -2.49 17.90
N ASN A 275 -12.28 -1.76 18.97
CA ASN A 275 -12.50 -0.29 18.98
C ASN A 275 -13.35 0.22 17.79
N PRO A 276 -14.58 -0.26 17.63
CA PRO A 276 -15.42 0.09 16.48
C PRO A 276 -15.72 1.60 16.36
N THR A 277 -15.69 2.34 17.46
CA THR A 277 -15.94 3.79 17.51
C THR A 277 -14.83 4.61 16.86
N GLU A 278 -13.63 4.05 16.71
CA GLU A 278 -12.49 4.70 16.05
C GLU A 278 -12.42 4.36 14.55
N LYS A 279 -13.36 3.55 14.04
CA LYS A 279 -13.26 2.98 12.70
C LYS A 279 -14.46 3.35 11.84
N THR A 280 -14.19 4.06 10.76
CA THR A 280 -15.18 4.40 9.73
C THR A 280 -14.87 3.58 8.48
N VAL A 281 -15.84 2.84 7.98
CA VAL A 281 -15.75 2.12 6.70
C VAL A 281 -16.67 2.79 5.69
N ALA A 282 -16.17 3.05 4.50
CA ALA A 282 -16.92 3.62 3.39
C ALA A 282 -16.86 2.68 2.18
N ILE A 283 -18.02 2.23 1.68
CA ILE A 283 -18.12 1.35 0.51
C ILE A 283 -18.80 2.09 -0.63
N TYR A 284 -18.04 2.29 -1.72
CA TYR A 284 -18.48 3.02 -2.90
C TYR A 284 -19.04 2.08 -3.95
N GLN A 285 -20.32 2.19 -4.25
CA GLN A 285 -21.04 1.32 -5.19
C GLN A 285 -20.44 1.32 -6.60
N GLN A 286 -19.94 2.46 -7.05
CA GLN A 286 -19.34 2.62 -8.38
C GLN A 286 -17.81 2.69 -8.32
N GLY A 287 -17.22 2.50 -7.13
CA GLY A 287 -15.77 2.54 -6.94
C GLY A 287 -15.09 1.29 -7.46
N TYR A 288 -13.93 1.47 -8.06
CA TYR A 288 -13.00 0.43 -8.46
C TYR A 288 -11.80 0.39 -7.52
N HIS A 289 -10.74 -0.33 -7.89
CA HIS A 289 -9.53 -0.41 -7.07
C HIS A 289 -8.84 0.94 -6.88
N MET A 290 -8.72 1.72 -7.95
CA MET A 290 -8.04 3.02 -7.94
C MET A 290 -8.99 4.16 -7.51
N LEU A 291 -9.66 3.99 -6.36
CA LEU A 291 -10.71 4.89 -5.84
C LEU A 291 -10.34 6.37 -5.87
N LEU A 292 -9.07 6.71 -5.65
CA LEU A 292 -8.60 8.10 -5.63
C LEU A 292 -8.29 8.65 -7.03
N ARG A 293 -8.44 7.84 -8.08
CA ARG A 293 -8.20 8.20 -9.50
C ARG A 293 -9.34 7.79 -10.44
N ASP A 294 -10.38 7.14 -9.93
CA ASP A 294 -11.60 6.82 -10.67
C ASP A 294 -12.31 8.09 -11.16
N LEU A 295 -13.24 7.96 -12.09
CA LEU A 295 -14.08 9.10 -12.53
C LEU A 295 -14.85 9.73 -11.36
N GLN A 296 -15.20 8.93 -10.34
CA GLN A 296 -15.88 9.38 -9.12
C GLN A 296 -14.91 9.71 -7.96
N ALA A 297 -13.59 9.74 -8.18
CA ALA A 297 -12.60 10.04 -7.17
C ALA A 297 -12.86 11.32 -6.33
N PRO A 298 -13.41 12.42 -6.91
CA PRO A 298 -13.77 13.61 -6.12
C PRO A 298 -14.74 13.34 -4.97
N THR A 299 -15.57 12.28 -5.04
CA THR A 299 -16.45 11.87 -3.95
C THR A 299 -15.63 11.34 -2.77
N ALA A 300 -14.69 10.44 -3.04
CA ALA A 300 -13.79 9.90 -2.01
C ALA A 300 -12.89 11.00 -1.40
N TRP A 301 -12.39 11.95 -2.19
CA TRP A 301 -11.59 13.06 -1.69
C TRP A 301 -12.40 13.97 -0.74
N LYS A 302 -13.66 14.25 -1.05
CA LYS A 302 -14.56 15.03 -0.17
C LYS A 302 -14.80 14.31 1.16
N ASP A 303 -15.01 13.01 1.12
CA ASP A 303 -15.18 12.20 2.32
C ASP A 303 -13.92 12.21 3.19
N ILE A 304 -12.73 12.04 2.59
CA ILE A 304 -11.44 12.14 3.29
C ILE A 304 -11.30 13.51 3.96
N VAL A 305 -11.57 14.59 3.24
CA VAL A 305 -11.48 15.95 3.81
C VAL A 305 -12.49 16.17 4.93
N ALA A 306 -13.71 15.70 4.79
CA ALA A 306 -14.73 15.79 5.82
C ALA A 306 -14.32 15.00 7.07
N TRP A 307 -13.78 13.79 6.88
CA TRP A 307 -13.31 12.95 7.98
C TRP A 307 -12.11 13.56 8.72
N ILE A 308 -11.13 14.14 8.01
CA ILE A 308 -10.00 14.87 8.62
C ILE A 308 -10.49 16.08 9.43
N ASN A 309 -11.56 16.76 8.98
CA ASN A 309 -12.04 17.98 9.63
C ASN A 309 -12.77 17.74 10.95
N ALA A 310 -13.58 16.70 11.01
CA ALA A 310 -14.56 16.56 12.10
C ALA A 310 -14.81 15.11 12.52
N SER A 311 -14.22 14.11 11.83
CA SER A 311 -14.62 12.70 11.97
C SER A 311 -16.15 12.59 12.06
N PRO A 312 -16.89 13.01 11.01
CA PRO A 312 -18.33 13.20 11.10
C PRO A 312 -19.04 11.86 11.33
N ASP A 313 -20.19 11.91 11.99
CA ASP A 313 -21.05 10.73 12.19
C ASP A 313 -21.47 10.10 10.85
N LYS A 314 -21.49 10.90 9.77
CA LYS A 314 -21.79 10.49 8.40
C LYS A 314 -20.89 11.18 7.40
N LEU A 315 -20.39 10.40 6.44
CA LEU A 315 -19.64 10.94 5.31
C LEU A 315 -20.58 11.64 4.31
N PRO A 316 -20.11 12.71 3.63
CA PRO A 316 -20.92 13.43 2.64
C PRO A 316 -21.50 12.56 1.54
N SER A 317 -20.84 11.49 1.16
CA SER A 317 -21.32 10.56 0.12
C SER A 317 -22.38 9.56 0.60
N GLY A 318 -22.48 9.31 1.91
CA GLY A 318 -23.28 8.22 2.49
C GLY A 318 -22.67 6.83 2.27
N ALA A 319 -21.41 6.74 1.84
CA ALA A 319 -20.71 5.46 1.62
C ALA A 319 -20.50 4.67 2.92
N ASP A 320 -20.47 5.35 4.05
CA ASP A 320 -20.44 4.74 5.39
C ASP A 320 -21.80 4.15 5.78
N ASP A 321 -22.92 4.79 5.47
CA ASP A 321 -24.26 4.19 5.64
C ASP A 321 -24.40 2.92 4.79
N ARG A 322 -23.89 2.94 3.55
CA ARG A 322 -23.87 1.78 2.68
C ARG A 322 -23.01 0.65 3.28
N ALA A 323 -21.83 0.96 3.82
CA ALA A 323 -20.98 -0.01 4.49
C ALA A 323 -21.71 -0.68 5.65
N ARG A 324 -22.38 0.09 6.52
CA ARG A 324 -23.18 -0.42 7.64
C ARG A 324 -24.25 -1.39 7.16
N GLN A 325 -24.98 -1.06 6.08
CA GLN A 325 -26.03 -1.93 5.52
C GLN A 325 -25.47 -3.23 4.95
N LEU A 326 -24.32 -3.21 4.27
CA LEU A 326 -23.72 -4.40 3.67
C LEU A 326 -23.10 -5.33 4.71
N LEU A 327 -22.39 -4.76 5.69
CA LEU A 327 -21.72 -5.51 6.73
C LEU A 327 -22.70 -6.11 7.79
N SER A 328 -23.90 -5.53 7.94
CA SER A 328 -24.93 -6.08 8.83
C SER A 328 -25.69 -7.27 8.24
N ARG A 329 -25.53 -7.55 6.96
CA ARG A 329 -26.23 -8.65 6.24
C ARG A 329 -25.37 -9.91 6.06
N GLY A 330 -24.11 -9.87 6.34
CA GLY A 330 -23.14 -10.96 6.23
C GLY A 330 -22.58 -11.35 7.58
#